data_808c299763ac98092b16faead6d1c2a5
#
_entry.id   808c299763ac98092b16faead6d1c2a5
#
_cell.length_a   1.000
_cell.length_b   1.000
_cell.length_c   1.000
_cell.angle_alpha   90.00
_cell.angle_beta   90.00
_cell.angle_gamma   90.00
#
_symmetry.space_group_name_H-M   'P 1'
#
loop_
_entity.id
_entity.type
_entity.pdbx_description
1 polymer ?
#
loop_
_entity_poly.entity_id
_entity_poly.type
_entity_poly.pdbx_seq_one_letter_code
_entity_poly.pdbx_strand_id
1 'polypeptide(L)'
;MTAALNLFTRRTSLAVSIAAIALIARGRAPLAAGSTERVDLEAVFSENGLAGTFVLYDVAADHLTLVDGKRAGRRFVPASTFKIANTIIALETGVVKDENEIIPYGGQPQPFKTWEKDMSMREAIALSAVPIYQELARRIGLDRYREWLARLDFGNRQTGTIVDTFWLDGPLEISAVEEARFVARLAQQKLDASVRSQSIARDIIRLESRDGRVLYGKTGWRFSSAPNLGWWTGWVEQHGKISAFSLNIDMPAATDAPKRVAVGKAMLSRLGVL
;
A
#
# COMPACT_ATOMS: atom_id res chain seq x y z
N MET A 1 39.88 82.54 -13.65
CA MET A 1 39.66 81.63 -14.81
C MET A 1 39.04 80.42 -14.33
N THR A 2 37.85 80.13 -14.76
CA THR A 2 36.74 79.30 -14.31
C THR A 2 37.03 77.81 -14.43
N ALA A 3 36.85 77.07 -13.28
CA ALA A 3 36.78 75.62 -13.28
C ALA A 3 35.34 75.19 -12.99
N ALA A 4 34.73 74.42 -13.87
CA ALA A 4 33.38 73.91 -13.78
C ALA A 4 33.33 72.65 -12.92
N LEU A 5 32.40 72.64 -11.97
CA LEU A 5 32.09 71.46 -11.13
C LEU A 5 31.07 70.58 -11.83
N ASN A 6 31.42 69.31 -12.09
CA ASN A 6 30.47 68.29 -12.55
C ASN A 6 30.07 67.39 -11.38
N LEU A 7 28.82 67.53 -10.96
CA LEU A 7 28.15 66.63 -9.98
C LEU A 7 27.63 65.37 -10.67
N PHE A 8 28.21 64.22 -10.35
CA PHE A 8 27.67 62.90 -10.69
C PHE A 8 26.80 62.40 -9.57
N THR A 9 25.48 62.39 -9.75
CA THR A 9 24.52 61.74 -8.86
C THR A 9 24.56 60.22 -9.07
N ARG A 10 24.99 59.48 -8.02
CA ARG A 10 24.88 58.02 -7.95
C ARG A 10 23.45 57.64 -7.57
N ARG A 11 22.69 57.01 -8.50
CA ARG A 11 21.45 56.32 -8.21
C ARG A 11 21.80 54.91 -7.66
N THR A 12 21.57 54.66 -6.40
CA THR A 12 21.61 53.34 -5.76
C THR A 12 20.30 52.65 -6.08
N SER A 13 20.36 51.64 -6.93
CA SER A 13 19.23 50.72 -7.17
C SER A 13 19.23 49.64 -6.10
N LEU A 14 18.21 49.66 -5.24
CA LEU A 14 17.93 48.57 -4.27
C LEU A 14 17.30 47.42 -5.03
N ALA A 15 18.01 46.31 -5.22
CA ALA A 15 17.47 45.08 -5.74
C ALA A 15 16.79 44.34 -4.57
N VAL A 16 15.46 44.30 -4.53
CA VAL A 16 14.68 43.50 -3.61
C VAL A 16 14.63 42.05 -4.15
N SER A 17 15.42 41.17 -3.54
CA SER A 17 15.33 39.73 -3.84
C SER A 17 14.11 39.14 -3.17
N ILE A 18 13.07 38.84 -3.94
CA ILE A 18 11.92 38.06 -3.49
C ILE A 18 12.34 36.58 -3.51
N ALA A 19 12.64 36.03 -2.35
CA ALA A 19 12.81 34.59 -2.18
C ALA A 19 11.44 33.92 -2.28
N ALA A 20 11.16 33.26 -3.40
CA ALA A 20 9.98 32.42 -3.55
C ALA A 20 10.14 31.16 -2.69
N ILE A 21 9.45 31.09 -1.57
CA ILE A 21 9.30 29.87 -0.77
C ILE A 21 8.38 28.94 -1.55
N ALA A 22 8.97 27.95 -2.22
CA ALA A 22 8.21 26.87 -2.83
C ALA A 22 7.58 26.02 -1.71
N LEU A 23 6.30 26.23 -1.44
CA LEU A 23 5.49 25.33 -0.61
C LEU A 23 5.39 24.01 -1.38
N ILE A 24 6.12 22.98 -0.95
CA ILE A 24 5.94 21.62 -1.44
C ILE A 24 4.56 21.16 -0.94
N ALA A 25 3.55 21.34 -1.78
CA ALA A 25 2.24 20.76 -1.57
C ALA A 25 2.43 19.23 -1.58
N ARG A 26 2.36 18.60 -0.39
CA ARG A 26 2.22 17.15 -0.29
C ARG A 26 0.97 16.76 -1.05
N GLY A 27 1.16 16.24 -2.27
CA GLY A 27 0.09 15.85 -3.16
C GLY A 27 -0.85 14.88 -2.48
N ARG A 28 -2.07 15.33 -2.20
CA ARG A 28 -3.20 14.45 -1.92
C ARG A 28 -3.54 13.76 -3.24
N ALA A 29 -3.58 12.41 -3.23
CA ALA A 29 -4.18 11.70 -4.34
C ALA A 29 -5.61 12.25 -4.57
N PRO A 30 -6.01 12.53 -5.81
CA PRO A 30 -7.37 12.98 -6.08
C PRO A 30 -8.33 11.89 -5.61
N LEU A 31 -9.27 12.25 -4.74
CA LEU A 31 -10.43 11.42 -4.44
C LEU A 31 -11.18 11.18 -5.77
N ALA A 32 -11.76 9.99 -5.95
CA ALA A 32 -12.60 9.69 -7.11
C ALA A 32 -13.67 10.76 -7.27
N ALA A 33 -14.14 10.97 -8.52
CA ALA A 33 -15.21 11.93 -8.81
C ALA A 33 -16.51 11.65 -8.03
N GLY A 34 -16.71 10.41 -7.53
CA GLY A 34 -17.77 10.02 -6.62
C GLY A 34 -17.20 9.39 -5.33
N SER A 35 -17.48 10.01 -4.19
CA SER A 35 -17.20 9.39 -2.89
C SER A 35 -18.32 9.67 -1.88
N THR A 36 -18.60 8.67 -1.04
CA THR A 36 -19.57 8.77 0.08
C THR A 36 -18.86 8.46 1.38
N GLU A 37 -18.99 9.34 2.36
CA GLU A 37 -18.54 9.12 3.73
C GLU A 37 -19.63 8.37 4.52
N ARG A 38 -19.24 7.31 5.23
CA ARG A 38 -20.12 6.50 6.08
C ARG A 38 -19.73 6.63 7.55
N VAL A 39 -20.05 7.80 8.13
CA VAL A 39 -19.80 8.13 9.55
C VAL A 39 -20.50 7.13 10.49
N ASP A 40 -21.66 6.60 10.09
CA ASP A 40 -22.40 5.59 10.83
C ASP A 40 -21.63 4.28 11.03
N LEU A 41 -20.65 3.99 10.18
CA LEU A 41 -19.80 2.80 10.29
C LEU A 41 -18.55 3.00 11.16
N GLU A 42 -18.22 4.21 11.59
CA GLU A 42 -17.10 4.46 12.51
C GLU A 42 -17.27 3.72 13.84
N ALA A 43 -18.51 3.50 14.26
CA ALA A 43 -18.84 2.71 15.44
C ALA A 43 -18.23 1.28 15.41
N VAL A 44 -18.07 0.69 14.23
CA VAL A 44 -17.47 -0.65 14.09
C VAL A 44 -16.03 -0.67 14.62
N PHE A 45 -15.28 0.40 14.44
CA PHE A 45 -13.92 0.49 15.00
C PHE A 45 -13.96 0.66 16.51
N SER A 46 -14.73 1.60 17.03
CA SER A 46 -14.80 1.90 18.47
C SER A 46 -15.36 0.74 19.30
N GLU A 47 -16.35 0.01 18.79
CA GLU A 47 -16.90 -1.22 19.41
C GLU A 47 -15.84 -2.33 19.53
N ASN A 48 -14.80 -2.31 18.69
CA ASN A 48 -13.67 -3.24 18.75
C ASN A 48 -12.44 -2.69 19.49
N GLY A 49 -12.55 -1.50 20.09
CA GLY A 49 -11.45 -0.82 20.78
C GLY A 49 -10.32 -0.38 19.84
N LEU A 50 -10.67 -0.02 18.61
CA LEU A 50 -9.72 0.35 17.55
C LEU A 50 -9.99 1.76 17.03
N ALA A 51 -8.98 2.37 16.42
CA ALA A 51 -9.10 3.50 15.51
C ALA A 51 -8.66 3.06 14.13
N GLY A 52 -9.34 3.52 13.08
CA GLY A 52 -8.99 3.05 11.74
C GLY A 52 -9.81 3.70 10.65
N THR A 53 -9.57 3.25 9.44
CA THR A 53 -10.32 3.61 8.23
C THR A 53 -10.66 2.37 7.42
N PHE A 54 -11.75 2.45 6.69
CA PHE A 54 -12.12 1.45 5.70
C PHE A 54 -12.49 2.15 4.38
N VAL A 55 -11.99 1.59 3.29
CA VAL A 55 -12.29 2.02 1.93
C VAL A 55 -12.92 0.86 1.19
N LEU A 56 -14.08 1.08 0.58
CA LEU A 56 -14.64 0.22 -0.44
C LEU A 56 -14.65 0.97 -1.77
N TYR A 57 -14.12 0.36 -2.82
CA TYR A 57 -14.13 0.88 -4.17
C TYR A 57 -14.97 -0.02 -5.08
N ASP A 58 -16.14 0.46 -5.47
CA ASP A 58 -16.96 -0.16 -6.51
C ASP A 58 -16.34 0.18 -7.87
N VAL A 59 -15.76 -0.84 -8.51
CA VAL A 59 -15.04 -0.66 -9.78
C VAL A 59 -15.99 -0.29 -10.93
N ALA A 60 -17.22 -0.83 -10.93
CA ALA A 60 -18.18 -0.57 -12.01
C ALA A 60 -18.75 0.84 -11.93
N ALA A 61 -18.97 1.35 -10.72
CA ALA A 61 -19.50 2.69 -10.48
C ALA A 61 -18.43 3.77 -10.43
N ASP A 62 -17.14 3.40 -10.41
CA ASP A 62 -16.01 4.31 -10.08
C ASP A 62 -16.29 5.12 -8.80
N HIS A 63 -16.78 4.43 -7.76
CA HIS A 63 -17.24 5.07 -6.53
C HIS A 63 -16.51 4.54 -5.29
N LEU A 64 -16.09 5.49 -4.44
CA LEU A 64 -15.48 5.19 -3.13
C LEU A 64 -16.50 5.35 -2.02
N THR A 65 -16.63 4.34 -1.17
CA THR A 65 -17.26 4.46 0.15
C THR A 65 -16.16 4.51 1.20
N LEU A 66 -16.17 5.55 2.02
CA LEU A 66 -15.12 5.85 2.99
C LEU A 66 -15.67 5.80 4.42
N VAL A 67 -14.89 5.25 5.35
CA VAL A 67 -15.09 5.39 6.78
C VAL A 67 -13.81 6.04 7.32
N ASP A 68 -13.89 7.23 7.91
CA ASP A 68 -12.77 8.15 8.17
C ASP A 68 -11.97 8.46 6.89
N GLY A 69 -12.57 9.23 6.00
CA GLY A 69 -11.96 9.63 4.72
C GLY A 69 -10.66 10.43 4.88
N LYS A 70 -10.49 11.14 6.00
CA LYS A 70 -9.24 11.85 6.30
C LYS A 70 -8.09 10.86 6.49
N ARG A 71 -8.31 9.78 7.26
CA ARG A 71 -7.34 8.71 7.46
C ARG A 71 -7.17 7.89 6.18
N ALA A 72 -8.25 7.63 5.43
CA ALA A 72 -8.22 6.89 4.18
C ALA A 72 -7.25 7.48 3.15
N GLY A 73 -7.13 8.81 3.10
CA GLY A 73 -6.21 9.52 2.21
C GLY A 73 -4.81 9.72 2.79
N ARG A 74 -4.56 9.38 4.04
CA ARG A 74 -3.23 9.47 4.66
C ARG A 74 -2.41 8.24 4.32
N ARG A 75 -1.14 8.45 3.97
CA ARG A 75 -0.21 7.36 3.68
C ARG A 75 0.42 6.80 4.95
N PHE A 76 0.63 5.48 4.94
CA PHE A 76 1.31 4.71 5.98
C PHE A 76 2.17 3.64 5.33
N VAL A 77 3.13 3.11 6.08
CA VAL A 77 3.96 1.97 5.65
C VAL A 77 3.06 0.76 5.36
N PRO A 78 3.14 0.14 4.16
CA PRO A 78 2.25 -0.94 3.75
C PRO A 78 2.46 -2.25 4.50
N ALA A 79 3.63 -2.45 5.07
CA ALA A 79 4.02 -3.72 5.67
C ALA A 79 3.78 -4.90 4.69
N SER A 80 3.14 -5.99 5.16
CA SER A 80 2.99 -7.19 4.33
C SER A 80 1.93 -7.09 3.23
N THR A 81 1.16 -5.99 3.08
CA THR A 81 0.32 -5.82 1.88
C THR A 81 1.17 -5.58 0.63
N PHE A 82 2.36 -4.99 0.80
CA PHE A 82 3.34 -4.85 -0.28
C PHE A 82 3.75 -6.17 -0.93
N LYS A 83 3.60 -7.31 -0.26
CA LYS A 83 3.91 -8.62 -0.84
C LYS A 83 3.13 -8.90 -2.13
N ILE A 84 1.97 -8.29 -2.34
CA ILE A 84 1.21 -8.37 -3.59
C ILE A 84 2.02 -7.75 -4.74
N ALA A 85 2.45 -6.50 -4.59
CA ALA A 85 3.29 -5.83 -5.59
C ALA A 85 4.65 -6.52 -5.74
N ASN A 86 5.27 -6.92 -4.62
CA ASN A 86 6.56 -7.61 -4.60
C ASN A 86 6.51 -8.94 -5.38
N THR A 87 5.43 -9.71 -5.27
CA THR A 87 5.22 -10.94 -6.07
C THR A 87 5.23 -10.63 -7.57
N ILE A 88 4.49 -9.59 -8.00
CA ILE A 88 4.45 -9.17 -9.40
C ILE A 88 5.85 -8.77 -9.86
N ILE A 89 6.55 -7.94 -9.09
CA ILE A 89 7.89 -7.45 -9.41
C ILE A 89 8.90 -8.62 -9.51
N ALA A 90 8.83 -9.58 -8.58
CA ALA A 90 9.72 -10.75 -8.59
C ALA A 90 9.54 -11.60 -9.86
N LEU A 91 8.29 -11.79 -10.30
CA LEU A 91 7.98 -12.53 -11.52
C LEU A 91 8.41 -11.76 -12.78
N GLU A 92 8.11 -10.47 -12.85
CA GLU A 92 8.43 -9.61 -13.99
C GLU A 92 9.94 -9.41 -14.19
N THR A 93 10.69 -9.36 -13.09
CA THR A 93 12.16 -9.24 -13.12
C THR A 93 12.88 -10.58 -13.33
N GLY A 94 12.13 -11.70 -13.33
CA GLY A 94 12.67 -13.03 -13.55
C GLY A 94 13.55 -13.55 -12.42
N VAL A 95 13.50 -12.95 -11.22
CA VAL A 95 14.29 -13.45 -10.06
C VAL A 95 13.72 -14.74 -9.46
N VAL A 96 12.48 -15.06 -9.84
CA VAL A 96 11.84 -16.37 -9.69
C VAL A 96 11.09 -16.71 -10.98
N LYS A 97 11.00 -17.99 -11.30
CA LYS A 97 10.30 -18.42 -12.52
C LYS A 97 8.78 -18.52 -12.32
N ASP A 98 8.34 -18.91 -11.12
CA ASP A 98 6.92 -19.04 -10.75
C ASP A 98 6.73 -18.98 -9.24
N GLU A 99 5.47 -19.10 -8.79
CA GLU A 99 5.07 -19.02 -7.40
C GLU A 99 5.42 -20.26 -6.57
N ASN A 100 5.89 -21.35 -7.19
CA ASN A 100 6.20 -22.63 -6.54
C ASN A 100 7.72 -22.84 -6.37
N GLU A 101 8.55 -22.00 -6.99
CA GLU A 101 10.00 -22.05 -6.78
C GLU A 101 10.34 -21.88 -5.30
N ILE A 102 11.19 -22.76 -4.77
CA ILE A 102 11.61 -22.72 -3.37
C ILE A 102 12.69 -21.65 -3.18
N ILE A 103 12.46 -20.79 -2.21
CA ILE A 103 13.30 -19.65 -1.85
C ILE A 103 13.84 -19.89 -0.44
N PRO A 104 15.16 -19.76 -0.22
CA PRO A 104 15.74 -19.94 1.10
C PRO A 104 15.34 -18.80 2.06
N TYR A 105 15.06 -19.16 3.31
CA TYR A 105 14.74 -18.19 4.37
C TYR A 105 15.99 -17.57 5.02
N GLY A 106 17.18 -18.09 4.69
CA GLY A 106 18.46 -17.56 5.12
C GLY A 106 19.00 -18.09 6.44
N GLY A 107 18.33 -19.06 7.09
CA GLY A 107 18.84 -19.77 8.27
C GLY A 107 18.87 -18.98 9.58
N GLN A 108 18.41 -17.71 9.59
CA GLN A 108 18.44 -16.89 10.79
C GLN A 108 17.16 -17.07 11.62
N PRO A 109 17.25 -16.98 12.98
CA PRO A 109 16.06 -16.99 13.84
C PRO A 109 15.04 -15.93 13.42
N GLN A 110 13.77 -16.30 13.41
CA GLN A 110 12.67 -15.43 13.00
C GLN A 110 11.67 -15.19 14.15
N PRO A 111 10.91 -14.08 14.14
CA PRO A 111 9.87 -13.82 15.13
C PRO A 111 8.82 -14.92 15.23
N PHE A 112 8.59 -15.64 14.12
CA PHE A 112 7.64 -16.76 14.06
C PHE A 112 8.36 -18.02 13.56
N LYS A 113 8.25 -19.12 14.29
CA LYS A 113 8.84 -20.42 13.92
C LYS A 113 8.38 -20.94 12.55
N THR A 114 7.15 -20.61 12.16
CA THR A 114 6.60 -20.94 10.83
C THR A 114 7.35 -20.29 9.67
N TRP A 115 8.18 -19.27 9.92
CA TRP A 115 9.01 -18.60 8.92
C TRP A 115 10.41 -19.21 8.80
N GLU A 116 10.82 -20.08 9.73
CA GLU A 116 12.16 -20.69 9.77
C GLU A 116 12.23 -21.92 8.88
N LYS A 117 11.89 -21.79 7.60
CA LYS A 117 12.05 -22.81 6.57
C LYS A 117 12.06 -22.21 5.18
N ASP A 118 12.72 -22.89 4.27
CA ASP A 118 12.66 -22.57 2.85
C ASP A 118 11.24 -22.85 2.34
N MET A 119 10.68 -21.94 1.54
CA MET A 119 9.33 -22.08 1.04
C MET A 119 9.11 -21.34 -0.29
N SER A 120 8.06 -21.70 -0.97
CA SER A 120 7.63 -21.01 -2.19
C SER A 120 6.97 -19.66 -1.88
N MET A 121 6.81 -18.79 -2.91
CA MET A 121 6.05 -17.56 -2.77
C MET A 121 4.59 -17.83 -2.38
N ARG A 122 3.98 -18.90 -2.91
CA ARG A 122 2.62 -19.33 -2.57
C ARG A 122 2.47 -19.60 -1.07
N GLU A 123 3.40 -20.33 -0.50
CA GLU A 123 3.40 -20.60 0.94
C GLU A 123 3.76 -19.34 1.75
N ALA A 124 4.78 -18.62 1.32
CA ALA A 124 5.28 -17.43 2.01
C ALA A 124 4.24 -16.31 2.12
N ILE A 125 3.40 -16.10 1.09
CA ILE A 125 2.37 -15.05 1.13
C ILE A 125 1.24 -15.42 2.09
N ALA A 126 0.87 -16.70 2.14
CA ALA A 126 -0.15 -17.21 3.06
C ALA A 126 0.28 -17.08 4.53
N LEU A 127 1.54 -17.43 4.83
CA LEU A 127 2.14 -17.30 6.16
C LEU A 127 2.61 -15.85 6.45
N SER A 128 2.59 -14.98 5.45
CA SER A 128 3.17 -13.63 5.53
C SER A 128 4.67 -13.62 5.86
N ALA A 129 5.42 -14.67 5.46
CA ALA A 129 6.83 -14.86 5.78
C ALA A 129 7.68 -13.71 5.24
N VAL A 130 8.27 -12.94 6.15
CA VAL A 130 9.11 -11.79 5.81
C VAL A 130 10.43 -12.22 5.16
N PRO A 131 11.18 -13.21 5.70
CA PRO A 131 12.52 -13.54 5.21
C PRO A 131 12.53 -13.96 3.73
N ILE A 132 11.49 -14.63 3.24
CA ILE A 132 11.35 -15.01 1.84
C ILE A 132 11.24 -13.77 0.93
N TYR A 133 10.41 -12.80 1.32
CA TYR A 133 10.24 -11.57 0.55
C TYR A 133 11.44 -10.62 0.68
N GLN A 134 12.21 -10.70 1.76
CA GLN A 134 13.50 -10.02 1.88
C GLN A 134 14.54 -10.62 0.95
N GLU A 135 14.59 -11.95 0.82
CA GLU A 135 15.48 -12.63 -0.15
C GLU A 135 15.10 -12.25 -1.59
N LEU A 136 13.83 -12.26 -1.94
CA LEU A 136 13.36 -11.76 -3.24
C LEU A 136 13.79 -10.30 -3.46
N ALA A 137 13.67 -9.47 -2.45
CA ALA A 137 14.06 -8.07 -2.55
C ALA A 137 15.56 -7.88 -2.82
N ARG A 138 16.40 -8.66 -2.18
CA ARG A 138 17.86 -8.65 -2.46
C ARG A 138 18.17 -9.07 -3.89
N ARG A 139 17.48 -10.08 -4.43
CA ARG A 139 17.62 -10.51 -5.84
C ARG A 139 17.11 -9.46 -6.83
N ILE A 140 16.01 -8.76 -6.52
CA ILE A 140 15.44 -7.70 -7.36
C ILE A 140 16.37 -6.49 -7.42
N GLY A 141 16.80 -5.96 -6.27
CA GLY A 141 17.63 -4.77 -6.15
C GLY A 141 16.86 -3.45 -6.23
N LEU A 142 17.42 -2.38 -5.64
CA LEU A 142 16.74 -1.08 -5.48
C LEU A 142 16.35 -0.42 -6.82
N ASP A 143 17.21 -0.52 -7.85
CA ASP A 143 16.95 0.19 -9.11
C ASP A 143 15.73 -0.38 -9.82
N ARG A 144 15.59 -1.72 -9.86
CA ARG A 144 14.39 -2.37 -10.40
C ARG A 144 13.16 -2.06 -9.56
N TYR A 145 13.27 -1.97 -8.22
CA TYR A 145 12.14 -1.52 -7.40
C TYR A 145 11.70 -0.10 -7.73
N ARG A 146 12.62 0.85 -7.93
CA ARG A 146 12.27 2.23 -8.30
C ARG A 146 11.51 2.29 -9.62
N GLU A 147 11.97 1.55 -10.61
CA GLU A 147 11.29 1.42 -11.90
C GLU A 147 9.89 0.81 -11.73
N TRP A 148 9.79 -0.34 -11.07
CA TRP A 148 8.54 -1.08 -10.95
C TRP A 148 7.50 -0.40 -10.06
N LEU A 149 7.91 0.28 -9.00
CA LEU A 149 6.99 1.07 -8.17
C LEU A 149 6.39 2.24 -8.96
N ALA A 150 7.16 2.83 -9.88
CA ALA A 150 6.65 3.85 -10.78
C ALA A 150 5.66 3.25 -11.81
N ARG A 151 5.99 2.12 -12.46
CA ARG A 151 5.10 1.42 -13.41
C ARG A 151 3.79 0.97 -12.76
N LEU A 152 3.86 0.41 -11.56
CA LEU A 152 2.69 -0.05 -10.82
C LEU A 152 1.89 1.10 -10.19
N ASP A 153 2.42 2.33 -10.21
CA ASP A 153 1.85 3.50 -9.52
C ASP A 153 1.52 3.18 -8.05
N PHE A 154 2.53 2.67 -7.31
CA PHE A 154 2.36 2.19 -5.95
C PHE A 154 2.79 3.24 -4.92
N GLY A 155 1.83 3.81 -4.22
CA GLY A 155 2.02 4.75 -3.12
C GLY A 155 2.95 5.93 -3.44
N ASN A 156 3.86 6.26 -2.52
CA ASN A 156 4.84 7.34 -2.70
C ASN A 156 6.07 6.94 -3.53
N ARG A 157 6.20 5.67 -3.93
CA ARG A 157 7.29 5.10 -4.74
C ARG A 157 8.69 5.21 -4.13
N GLN A 158 8.80 5.48 -2.83
CA GLN A 158 10.07 5.67 -2.13
C GLN A 158 10.67 4.33 -1.68
N THR A 159 11.92 4.05 -2.04
CA THR A 159 12.63 2.83 -1.62
C THR A 159 13.71 3.07 -0.57
N GLY A 160 14.11 4.33 -0.36
CA GLY A 160 15.29 4.60 0.47
C GLY A 160 16.56 3.93 -0.06
N THR A 161 17.40 3.48 0.88
CA THR A 161 18.70 2.86 0.59
C THR A 161 18.81 1.41 1.04
N ILE A 162 17.83 0.87 1.78
CA ILE A 162 17.83 -0.49 2.31
C ILE A 162 16.80 -1.32 1.53
N VAL A 163 17.29 -2.27 0.75
CA VAL A 163 16.47 -2.97 -0.25
C VAL A 163 15.41 -3.91 0.33
N ASP A 164 15.60 -4.41 1.54
CA ASP A 164 14.80 -5.50 2.10
C ASP A 164 13.95 -5.10 3.32
N THR A 165 13.86 -3.78 3.63
CA THR A 165 13.02 -3.27 4.74
C THR A 165 12.18 -2.06 4.39
N PHE A 166 12.33 -1.44 3.21
CA PHE A 166 11.67 -0.17 2.86
C PHE A 166 10.14 -0.20 2.92
N TRP A 167 9.52 -1.36 2.82
CA TRP A 167 8.06 -1.56 2.96
C TRP A 167 7.63 -1.96 4.38
N LEU A 168 8.58 -2.27 5.27
CA LEU A 168 8.36 -2.67 6.67
C LEU A 168 8.50 -1.49 7.62
N ASP A 169 9.58 -0.71 7.43
CA ASP A 169 9.97 0.39 8.32
C ASP A 169 9.84 1.76 7.66
N GLY A 170 9.62 1.80 6.35
CA GLY A 170 9.62 2.97 5.50
C GLY A 170 10.92 3.07 4.68
N PRO A 171 11.00 4.00 3.74
CA PRO A 171 10.12 5.15 3.51
C PRO A 171 8.94 4.88 2.55
N LEU A 172 8.72 3.64 2.07
CA LEU A 172 7.55 3.34 1.24
C LEU A 172 6.27 3.53 2.06
N GLU A 173 5.35 4.33 1.54
CA GLU A 173 4.06 4.59 2.15
C GLU A 173 2.95 4.60 1.09
N ILE A 174 1.77 4.15 1.49
CA ILE A 174 0.57 4.11 0.66
C ILE A 174 -0.66 4.43 1.53
N SER A 175 -1.69 5.03 0.95
CA SER A 175 -2.96 5.29 1.60
C SER A 175 -3.95 4.14 1.36
N ALA A 176 -4.98 4.03 2.19
CA ALA A 176 -6.01 3.02 2.00
C ALA A 176 -6.77 3.20 0.67
N VAL A 177 -6.95 4.43 0.21
CA VAL A 177 -7.52 4.73 -1.12
C VAL A 177 -6.62 4.22 -2.24
N GLU A 178 -5.30 4.48 -2.16
CA GLU A 178 -4.34 4.01 -3.16
C GLU A 178 -4.24 2.48 -3.18
N GLU A 179 -4.23 1.83 -1.99
CA GLU A 179 -4.24 0.37 -1.87
C GLU A 179 -5.50 -0.24 -2.52
N ALA A 180 -6.70 0.29 -2.21
CA ALA A 180 -7.94 -0.20 -2.79
C ALA A 180 -7.94 -0.08 -4.32
N ARG A 181 -7.45 1.04 -4.86
CA ARG A 181 -7.30 1.23 -6.31
C ARG A 181 -6.23 0.33 -6.93
N PHE A 182 -5.13 0.09 -6.24
CA PHE A 182 -4.09 -0.82 -6.70
C PHE A 182 -4.62 -2.24 -6.83
N VAL A 183 -5.29 -2.78 -5.79
CA VAL A 183 -5.84 -4.13 -5.86
C VAL A 183 -7.04 -4.23 -6.83
N ALA A 184 -7.78 -3.14 -7.05
CA ALA A 184 -8.82 -3.08 -8.08
C ALA A 184 -8.24 -3.21 -9.50
N ARG A 185 -7.10 -2.56 -9.78
CA ARG A 185 -6.38 -2.72 -11.06
C ARG A 185 -5.84 -4.13 -11.21
N LEU A 186 -5.31 -4.74 -10.13
CA LEU A 186 -4.89 -6.14 -10.14
C LEU A 186 -6.08 -7.08 -10.39
N ALA A 187 -7.20 -6.87 -9.72
CA ALA A 187 -8.43 -7.66 -9.92
C ALA A 187 -8.88 -7.66 -11.39
N GLN A 188 -8.74 -6.52 -12.07
CA GLN A 188 -9.05 -6.35 -13.50
C GLN A 188 -7.91 -6.77 -14.44
N GLN A 189 -6.75 -7.16 -13.92
CA GLN A 189 -5.52 -7.39 -14.69
C GLN A 189 -5.09 -6.17 -15.53
N LYS A 190 -5.26 -4.97 -14.97
CA LYS A 190 -4.94 -3.67 -15.61
C LYS A 190 -3.70 -2.98 -15.04
N LEU A 191 -2.87 -3.70 -14.30
CA LEU A 191 -1.56 -3.18 -13.92
C LEU A 191 -0.61 -3.20 -15.13
N ASP A 192 0.38 -2.31 -15.14
CA ASP A 192 1.45 -2.34 -16.16
C ASP A 192 2.45 -3.48 -15.88
N ALA A 193 1.95 -4.71 -16.05
CA ALA A 193 2.68 -5.96 -15.84
C ALA A 193 2.03 -7.06 -16.70
N SER A 194 2.74 -8.16 -16.94
CA SER A 194 2.23 -9.27 -17.73
C SER A 194 0.95 -9.88 -17.12
N VAL A 195 0.04 -10.35 -17.96
CA VAL A 195 -1.18 -11.07 -17.52
C VAL A 195 -0.81 -12.27 -16.66
N ARG A 196 0.31 -12.97 -17.01
CA ARG A 196 0.80 -14.11 -16.26
C ARG A 196 1.12 -13.75 -14.81
N SER A 197 1.94 -12.72 -14.58
CA SER A 197 2.33 -12.30 -13.23
C SER A 197 1.14 -11.82 -12.42
N GLN A 198 0.21 -11.10 -13.04
CA GLN A 198 -1.02 -10.67 -12.39
C GLN A 198 -1.93 -11.85 -12.03
N SER A 199 -2.06 -12.86 -12.91
CA SER A 199 -2.84 -14.07 -12.64
C SER A 199 -2.28 -14.85 -11.45
N ILE A 200 -0.95 -15.03 -11.40
CA ILE A 200 -0.27 -15.70 -10.27
C ILE A 200 -0.50 -14.93 -8.98
N ALA A 201 -0.27 -13.60 -8.98
CA ALA A 201 -0.47 -12.78 -7.79
C ALA A 201 -1.91 -12.85 -7.27
N ARG A 202 -2.91 -12.86 -8.16
CA ARG A 202 -4.31 -13.05 -7.80
C ARG A 202 -4.55 -14.42 -7.16
N ASP A 203 -4.05 -15.48 -7.79
CA ASP A 203 -4.28 -16.85 -7.33
C ASP A 203 -3.73 -17.10 -5.93
N ILE A 204 -2.50 -16.65 -5.63
CA ILE A 204 -1.85 -16.92 -4.34
C ILE A 204 -2.41 -16.09 -3.16
N ILE A 205 -3.25 -15.06 -3.43
CA ILE A 205 -3.95 -14.30 -2.38
C ILE A 205 -5.45 -14.61 -2.33
N ARG A 206 -5.90 -15.63 -3.05
CA ARG A 206 -7.29 -16.11 -2.97
C ARG A 206 -7.52 -16.75 -1.60
N LEU A 207 -8.54 -16.28 -0.88
CA LEU A 207 -8.82 -16.71 0.49
C LEU A 207 -9.95 -17.75 0.54
N GLU A 208 -11.10 -17.40 -0.06
CA GLU A 208 -12.30 -18.26 -0.02
C GLU A 208 -13.17 -18.07 -1.25
N SER A 209 -13.95 -19.08 -1.55
CA SER A 209 -14.99 -19.04 -2.58
C SER A 209 -16.27 -19.67 -2.02
N ARG A 210 -17.35 -18.88 -1.97
CA ARG A 210 -18.62 -19.30 -1.40
C ARG A 210 -19.77 -18.54 -2.05
N ASP A 211 -20.87 -19.24 -2.36
CA ASP A 211 -22.14 -18.66 -2.84
C ASP A 211 -21.95 -17.72 -4.06
N GLY A 212 -21.09 -18.12 -5.01
CA GLY A 212 -20.77 -17.32 -6.20
C GLY A 212 -19.89 -16.09 -5.93
N ARG A 213 -19.37 -15.94 -4.72
CA ARG A 213 -18.40 -14.91 -4.33
C ARG A 213 -17.02 -15.51 -4.20
N VAL A 214 -16.00 -14.77 -4.62
CA VAL A 214 -14.59 -15.09 -4.38
C VAL A 214 -13.94 -13.93 -3.65
N LEU A 215 -13.39 -14.19 -2.48
CA LEU A 215 -12.67 -13.22 -1.68
C LEU A 215 -11.17 -13.40 -1.88
N TYR A 216 -10.51 -12.31 -2.16
CA TYR A 216 -9.05 -12.19 -2.24
C TYR A 216 -8.56 -11.20 -1.19
N GLY A 217 -7.39 -11.45 -0.61
CA GLY A 217 -6.88 -10.48 0.34
C GLY A 217 -5.53 -10.81 0.94
N LYS A 218 -4.89 -9.76 1.44
CA LYS A 218 -3.61 -9.83 2.14
C LYS A 218 -3.64 -8.94 3.37
N THR A 219 -3.20 -9.48 4.50
CA THR A 219 -2.98 -8.72 5.73
C THR A 219 -1.61 -8.06 5.74
N GLY A 220 -1.51 -6.91 6.41
CA GLY A 220 -0.25 -6.27 6.78
C GLY A 220 -0.18 -6.04 8.29
N TRP A 221 1.02 -6.05 8.85
CA TRP A 221 1.27 -5.71 10.25
C TRP A 221 2.64 -5.06 10.36
N ARG A 222 2.66 -3.79 10.79
CA ARG A 222 3.87 -3.10 11.20
C ARG A 222 3.93 -3.15 12.73
N PHE A 223 4.77 -4.02 13.28
CA PHE A 223 4.94 -4.19 14.72
C PHE A 223 6.10 -3.36 15.31
N SER A 224 6.80 -2.62 14.48
CA SER A 224 7.85 -1.66 14.89
C SER A 224 7.29 -0.26 15.18
N SER A 225 5.97 -0.05 15.14
CA SER A 225 5.32 1.23 15.48
C SER A 225 4.53 1.15 16.78
N ALA A 226 4.32 2.30 17.44
CA ALA A 226 3.44 2.42 18.59
C ALA A 226 2.38 3.52 18.32
N PRO A 227 1.08 3.17 18.22
CA PRO A 227 0.54 1.81 18.20
C PRO A 227 1.01 0.99 17.00
N ASN A 228 0.86 -0.35 17.06
CA ASN A 228 1.08 -1.20 15.90
C ASN A 228 0.10 -0.82 14.79
N LEU A 229 0.54 -0.94 13.54
CA LEU A 229 -0.31 -0.65 12.39
C LEU A 229 -0.77 -1.95 11.74
N GLY A 230 -2.08 -2.11 11.58
CA GLY A 230 -2.71 -3.24 10.92
C GLY A 230 -3.31 -2.87 9.57
N TRP A 231 -3.18 -3.78 8.59
CA TRP A 231 -3.79 -3.67 7.28
C TRP A 231 -4.55 -4.93 6.90
N TRP A 232 -5.61 -4.77 6.11
CA TRP A 232 -6.20 -5.83 5.32
C TRP A 232 -6.72 -5.24 4.02
N THR A 233 -6.17 -5.68 2.89
CA THR A 233 -6.53 -5.18 1.56
C THR A 233 -6.85 -6.34 0.62
N GLY A 234 -7.75 -6.12 -0.32
CA GLY A 234 -8.16 -7.14 -1.27
C GLY A 234 -9.40 -6.74 -2.06
N TRP A 235 -10.12 -7.74 -2.56
CA TRP A 235 -11.38 -7.52 -3.27
C TRP A 235 -12.29 -8.73 -3.18
N VAL A 236 -13.57 -8.49 -3.44
CA VAL A 236 -14.59 -9.53 -3.64
C VAL A 236 -15.01 -9.49 -5.11
N GLU A 237 -15.01 -10.67 -5.74
CA GLU A 237 -15.61 -10.87 -7.08
C GLU A 237 -16.96 -11.58 -6.92
N GLN A 238 -18.01 -11.02 -7.52
CA GLN A 238 -19.33 -11.63 -7.54
C GLN A 238 -20.04 -11.30 -8.85
N HIS A 239 -20.41 -12.32 -9.62
CA HIS A 239 -21.14 -12.16 -10.90
C HIS A 239 -20.48 -11.12 -11.83
N GLY A 240 -19.15 -11.13 -11.95
CA GLY A 240 -18.37 -10.20 -12.75
C GLY A 240 -18.20 -8.80 -12.16
N LYS A 241 -18.79 -8.50 -10.99
CA LYS A 241 -18.55 -7.25 -10.25
C LYS A 241 -17.33 -7.40 -9.35
N ILE A 242 -16.55 -6.34 -9.26
CA ILE A 242 -15.36 -6.23 -8.40
C ILE A 242 -15.60 -5.12 -7.38
N SER A 243 -15.55 -5.50 -6.10
CA SER A 243 -15.59 -4.59 -4.96
C SER A 243 -14.25 -4.67 -4.24
N ALA A 244 -13.35 -3.72 -4.51
CA ALA A 244 -12.03 -3.68 -3.89
C ALA A 244 -12.09 -2.95 -2.55
N PHE A 245 -11.28 -3.37 -1.59
CA PHE A 245 -11.29 -2.79 -0.26
C PHE A 245 -9.89 -2.64 0.33
N SER A 246 -9.75 -1.70 1.26
CA SER A 246 -8.59 -1.59 2.12
C SER A 246 -9.00 -1.09 3.50
N LEU A 247 -8.52 -1.79 4.53
CA LEU A 247 -8.64 -1.43 5.94
C LEU A 247 -7.26 -1.08 6.48
N ASN A 248 -7.19 0.01 7.25
CA ASN A 248 -6.02 0.39 8.02
C ASN A 248 -6.42 0.74 9.44
N ILE A 249 -5.82 0.09 10.44
CA ILE A 249 -6.17 0.24 11.86
C ILE A 249 -4.94 0.45 12.73
N ASP A 250 -5.11 1.21 13.80
CA ASP A 250 -4.19 1.22 14.92
C ASP A 250 -4.52 0.04 15.85
N MET A 251 -3.53 -0.78 16.16
CA MET A 251 -3.65 -1.93 17.04
C MET A 251 -2.89 -1.63 18.35
N PRO A 252 -3.59 -1.30 19.44
CA PRO A 252 -2.95 -1.05 20.74
C PRO A 252 -2.15 -2.24 21.28
N ALA A 253 -2.58 -3.45 20.97
CA ALA A 253 -1.92 -4.68 21.39
C ALA A 253 -1.69 -5.65 20.22
N ALA A 254 -0.67 -6.51 20.31
CA ALA A 254 -0.42 -7.56 19.33
C ALA A 254 -1.59 -8.54 19.18
N THR A 255 -2.36 -8.75 20.25
CA THR A 255 -3.58 -9.56 20.29
C THR A 255 -4.70 -9.01 19.41
N ASP A 256 -4.61 -7.76 18.96
CA ASP A 256 -5.57 -7.16 18.01
C ASP A 256 -5.35 -7.61 16.55
N ALA A 257 -4.25 -8.32 16.29
CA ALA A 257 -3.92 -8.72 14.91
C ALA A 257 -5.05 -9.48 14.17
N PRO A 258 -5.83 -10.39 14.77
CA PRO A 258 -6.98 -11.01 14.12
C PRO A 258 -8.10 -10.03 13.76
N LYS A 259 -8.24 -8.91 14.50
CA LYS A 259 -9.30 -7.92 14.28
C LYS A 259 -9.20 -7.25 12.90
N ARG A 260 -8.02 -7.22 12.26
CA ARG A 260 -7.85 -6.72 10.88
C ARG A 260 -8.84 -7.37 9.91
N VAL A 261 -8.95 -8.70 9.96
CA VAL A 261 -9.86 -9.46 9.09
C VAL A 261 -11.29 -9.42 9.63
N ALA A 262 -11.49 -9.58 10.94
CA ALA A 262 -12.82 -9.60 11.54
C ALA A 262 -13.58 -8.28 11.30
N VAL A 263 -12.95 -7.14 11.58
CA VAL A 263 -13.52 -5.80 11.34
C VAL A 263 -13.72 -5.56 9.85
N GLY A 264 -12.75 -5.93 9.01
CA GLY A 264 -12.88 -5.79 7.57
C GLY A 264 -14.06 -6.58 6.99
N LYS A 265 -14.27 -7.84 7.43
CA LYS A 265 -15.44 -8.64 7.05
C LYS A 265 -16.75 -8.04 7.55
N ALA A 266 -16.78 -7.51 8.77
CA ALA A 266 -17.94 -6.80 9.30
C ALA A 266 -18.29 -5.56 8.46
N MET A 267 -17.30 -4.78 8.03
CA MET A 267 -17.48 -3.65 7.11
C MET A 267 -18.05 -4.11 5.77
N LEU A 268 -17.45 -5.13 5.15
CA LEU A 268 -17.94 -5.69 3.88
C LEU A 268 -19.38 -6.17 3.98
N SER A 269 -19.75 -6.84 5.08
CA SER A 269 -21.13 -7.31 5.32
C SER A 269 -22.11 -6.15 5.51
N ARG A 270 -21.75 -5.12 6.29
CA ARG A 270 -22.60 -3.93 6.48
C ARG A 270 -22.77 -3.10 5.19
N LEU A 271 -21.85 -3.25 4.24
CA LEU A 271 -21.90 -2.63 2.92
C LEU A 271 -22.51 -3.54 1.84
N GLY A 272 -23.00 -4.74 2.21
CA GLY A 272 -23.70 -5.67 1.31
C GLY A 272 -22.78 -6.37 0.30
N VAL A 273 -21.48 -6.47 0.60
CA VAL A 273 -20.49 -7.12 -0.28
C VAL A 273 -20.25 -8.58 0.12
N LEU A 274 -20.35 -8.91 1.42
CA LEU A 274 -20.28 -10.29 1.96
C LEU A 274 -21.59 -10.72 2.61
#